data_272303931ebbca0bc672d7d6204cd5b1
#
_entry.id   272303931ebbca0bc672d7d6204cd5b1
#
_cell.length_a   1.000
_cell.length_b   1.000
_cell.length_c   1.000
_cell.angle_alpha   90.00
_cell.angle_beta   90.00
_cell.angle_gamma   90.00
#
_symmetry.space_group_name_H-M   'P 1'
#
loop_
_entity.id
_entity.type
_entity.pdbx_description
1 polymer ?
#
loop_
_entity_poly.entity_id
_entity_poly.type
_entity_poly.pdbx_seq_one_letter_code
_entity_poly.pdbx_strand_id
1 'polypeptide(L)'
;ADEIRKKMFVFEDILLLDDKAIQRVLRDVDNNDLAVALKGANEQVQNAIFNNLSKRLVVMIKEDMEFMGPVRMKDVEEAQQKIVNIIRKLEDSGEIIISRGGGDEIVV
;
A
#
# COMPACT_ATOMS: atom_id res chain seq x y z
N ALA A 1 10.04 -11.03 22.45
CA ALA A 1 8.78 -10.46 22.63
C ALA A 1 8.63 -9.17 21.90
N ASP A 2 9.53 -8.29 22.06
CA ASP A 2 9.39 -7.04 21.37
C ASP A 2 9.47 -7.19 19.90
N GLU A 3 10.20 -8.11 19.40
CA GLU A 3 10.30 -8.28 18.00
C GLU A 3 8.97 -8.64 17.47
N ILE A 4 8.18 -9.32 18.20
CA ILE A 4 6.90 -9.72 17.73
C ILE A 4 6.05 -8.52 17.52
N ARG A 5 6.20 -7.54 18.36
CA ARG A 5 5.40 -6.40 18.19
C ARG A 5 5.86 -5.56 17.07
N LYS A 6 7.09 -5.67 16.72
CA LYS A 6 7.59 -4.91 15.65
C LYS A 6 7.37 -5.62 14.38
N LYS A 7 6.45 -6.52 14.36
CA LYS A 7 6.27 -7.30 13.21
C LYS A 7 6.23 -6.47 12.01
N MET A 8 6.58 -7.01 10.93
CA MET A 8 6.68 -6.32 9.71
C MET A 8 5.39 -5.76 9.20
N PHE A 9 5.47 -4.59 8.61
CA PHE A 9 4.34 -3.99 7.97
C PHE A 9 4.15 -4.77 6.65
N VAL A 10 2.98 -5.24 6.38
CA VAL A 10 2.70 -5.93 5.13
C VAL A 10 1.85 -5.05 4.25
N PHE A 11 1.78 -5.37 2.98
CA PHE A 11 1.10 -4.50 2.02
C PHE A 11 -0.36 -4.24 2.41
N GLU A 12 -1.04 -5.23 2.93
CA GLU A 12 -2.43 -5.07 3.31
C GLU A 12 -2.62 -4.07 4.45
N ASP A 13 -1.57 -3.81 5.19
CA ASP A 13 -1.63 -2.85 6.28
C ASP A 13 -1.82 -1.42 5.77
N ILE A 14 -1.80 -1.24 4.45
CA ILE A 14 -2.07 0.06 3.86
C ILE A 14 -3.48 0.50 4.30
N LEU A 15 -4.33 -0.44 4.67
CA LEU A 15 -5.66 -0.13 5.15
C LEU A 15 -5.63 0.61 6.49
N LEU A 16 -4.48 0.60 7.17
CA LEU A 16 -4.33 1.30 8.44
C LEU A 16 -3.99 2.78 8.21
N LEU A 17 -3.69 3.16 6.99
CA LEU A 17 -3.33 4.54 6.68
C LEU A 17 -4.59 5.34 6.38
N ASP A 18 -4.58 6.62 6.76
CA ASP A 18 -5.71 7.45 6.39
C ASP A 18 -5.51 7.92 4.95
N ASP A 19 -6.49 8.62 4.42
CA ASP A 19 -6.46 9.02 3.02
C ASP A 19 -5.27 9.91 2.70
N LYS A 20 -4.91 10.80 3.60
CA LYS A 20 -3.78 11.67 3.36
C LYS A 20 -2.49 10.89 3.28
N ALA A 21 -2.33 9.93 4.16
CA ALA A 21 -1.12 9.10 4.16
C ALA A 21 -1.04 8.28 2.88
N ILE A 22 -2.16 7.71 2.44
CA ILE A 22 -2.18 6.93 1.22
C ILE A 22 -1.81 7.83 0.03
N GLN A 23 -2.36 9.03 -0.02
CA GLN A 23 -2.06 9.96 -1.11
C GLN A 23 -0.58 10.30 -1.12
N ARG A 24 0.01 10.48 0.05
CA ARG A 24 1.42 10.80 0.13
C ARG A 24 2.29 9.64 -0.38
N VAL A 25 1.92 8.43 0.01
CA VAL A 25 2.65 7.25 -0.42
C VAL A 25 2.55 7.12 -1.94
N LEU A 26 1.36 7.33 -2.50
CA LEU A 26 1.16 7.12 -3.91
C LEU A 26 1.96 8.09 -4.79
N ARG A 27 2.39 9.20 -4.23
CA ARG A 27 3.23 10.12 -5.00
C ARG A 27 4.58 9.50 -5.32
N ASP A 28 5.06 8.64 -4.45
CA ASP A 28 6.38 8.03 -4.63
C ASP A 28 6.33 6.66 -5.28
N VAL A 29 5.14 6.15 -5.55
CA VAL A 29 5.00 4.82 -6.13
C VAL A 29 4.91 4.92 -7.64
N ASP A 30 5.70 4.08 -8.33
CA ASP A 30 5.64 4.02 -9.78
C ASP A 30 4.33 3.36 -10.21
N ASN A 31 3.70 3.89 -11.24
CA ASN A 31 2.40 3.38 -11.67
C ASN A 31 2.45 1.91 -12.09
N ASN A 32 3.53 1.49 -12.69
CA ASN A 32 3.65 0.10 -13.11
C ASN A 32 3.73 -0.81 -11.89
N ASP A 33 4.51 -0.40 -10.87
CA ASP A 33 4.60 -1.19 -9.66
C ASP A 33 3.25 -1.23 -8.95
N LEU A 34 2.52 -0.12 -8.99
CA LEU A 34 1.22 -0.07 -8.36
C LEU A 34 0.26 -1.04 -9.07
N ALA A 35 0.27 -1.07 -10.39
CA ALA A 35 -0.61 -1.96 -11.14
C ALA A 35 -0.31 -3.43 -10.82
N VAL A 36 0.97 -3.79 -10.78
CA VAL A 36 1.36 -5.16 -10.49
C VAL A 36 0.96 -5.52 -9.05
N ALA A 37 1.23 -4.63 -8.11
CA ALA A 37 0.89 -4.87 -6.71
C ALA A 37 -0.61 -5.05 -6.53
N LEU A 38 -1.41 -4.26 -7.23
CA LEU A 38 -2.85 -4.35 -7.10
C LEU A 38 -3.42 -5.61 -7.72
N LYS A 39 -2.73 -6.21 -8.68
CA LYS A 39 -3.20 -7.46 -9.25
C LYS A 39 -3.26 -8.57 -8.20
N GLY A 40 -2.42 -8.48 -7.18
CA GLY A 40 -2.44 -9.46 -6.11
C GLY A 40 -3.12 -8.96 -4.84
N ALA A 41 -3.78 -7.82 -4.89
CA ALA A 41 -4.40 -7.26 -3.71
C ALA A 41 -5.88 -7.63 -3.64
N ASN A 42 -6.41 -7.69 -2.43
CA ASN A 42 -7.83 -7.96 -2.29
C ASN A 42 -8.62 -6.69 -2.62
N GLU A 43 -9.92 -6.83 -2.71
CA GLU A 43 -10.76 -5.74 -3.12
C GLU A 43 -10.71 -4.55 -2.18
N GLN A 44 -10.59 -4.79 -0.89
CA GLN A 44 -10.51 -3.72 0.06
C GLN A 44 -9.30 -2.83 -0.15
N VAL A 45 -8.16 -3.45 -0.41
CA VAL A 45 -6.94 -2.71 -0.64
C VAL A 45 -7.04 -1.96 -1.96
N GLN A 46 -7.57 -2.60 -2.99
CA GLN A 46 -7.73 -1.94 -4.28
C GLN A 46 -8.62 -0.71 -4.13
N ASN A 47 -9.73 -0.84 -3.42
CA ASN A 47 -10.64 0.27 -3.24
C ASN A 47 -10.00 1.42 -2.46
N ALA A 48 -9.25 1.09 -1.42
CA ALA A 48 -8.60 2.12 -0.61
C ALA A 48 -7.63 2.93 -1.47
N ILE A 49 -6.92 2.28 -2.36
CA ILE A 49 -5.98 2.96 -3.22
C ILE A 49 -6.71 3.73 -4.31
N PHE A 50 -7.68 3.11 -4.97
CA PHE A 50 -8.38 3.78 -6.06
C PHE A 50 -9.17 4.99 -5.55
N ASN A 51 -9.67 4.95 -4.32
CA ASN A 51 -10.38 6.07 -3.77
C ASN A 51 -9.48 7.29 -3.56
N ASN A 52 -8.19 7.08 -3.57
CA ASN A 52 -7.23 8.15 -3.38
C ASN A 52 -6.48 8.53 -4.66
N LEU A 53 -7.00 8.09 -5.80
CA LEU A 53 -6.42 8.44 -7.09
C LEU A 53 -7.46 9.21 -7.90
N SER A 54 -6.99 10.00 -8.87
CA SER A 54 -7.91 10.69 -9.74
C SER A 54 -8.61 9.66 -10.61
N LYS A 55 -9.77 10.01 -11.14
CA LYS A 55 -10.51 9.11 -11.99
C LYS A 55 -9.69 8.69 -13.19
N ARG A 56 -8.92 9.62 -13.74
CA ARG A 56 -8.09 9.34 -14.89
C ARG A 56 -7.04 8.28 -14.53
N LEU A 57 -6.38 8.43 -13.38
CA LEU A 57 -5.37 7.47 -12.98
C LEU A 57 -5.99 6.11 -12.68
N VAL A 58 -7.17 6.07 -12.10
CA VAL A 58 -7.84 4.81 -11.83
C VAL A 58 -8.07 4.07 -13.14
N VAL A 59 -8.55 4.77 -14.17
CA VAL A 59 -8.79 4.14 -15.46
C VAL A 59 -7.49 3.63 -16.05
N MET A 60 -6.44 4.44 -15.98
CA MET A 60 -5.14 4.05 -16.54
C MET A 60 -4.58 2.82 -15.83
N ILE A 61 -4.65 2.81 -14.50
CA ILE A 61 -4.11 1.68 -13.73
C ILE A 61 -4.92 0.42 -14.03
N LYS A 62 -6.25 0.53 -14.09
CA LYS A 62 -7.07 -0.63 -14.37
C LYS A 62 -6.79 -1.18 -15.76
N GLU A 63 -6.58 -0.29 -16.72
CA GLU A 63 -6.24 -0.71 -18.07
C GLU A 63 -4.89 -1.42 -18.09
N ASP A 64 -3.92 -0.88 -17.34
CA ASP A 64 -2.61 -1.51 -17.27
C ASP A 64 -2.72 -2.90 -16.64
N MET A 65 -3.52 -3.03 -15.59
CA MET A 65 -3.70 -4.32 -14.94
C MET A 65 -4.30 -5.34 -15.92
N GLU A 66 -5.24 -4.90 -16.72
CA GLU A 66 -5.87 -5.77 -17.67
C GLU A 66 -4.91 -6.13 -18.77
N PHE A 67 -4.18 -5.15 -19.26
CA PHE A 67 -3.26 -5.33 -20.38
C PHE A 67 -2.11 -6.26 -20.03
N MET A 68 -1.62 -6.22 -18.81
CA MET A 68 -0.48 -7.06 -18.44
C MET A 68 -0.85 -8.52 -18.25
N GLY A 69 -2.15 -8.80 -18.14
CA GLY A 69 -2.59 -10.18 -18.01
C GLY A 69 -2.09 -10.82 -16.73
N PRO A 70 -1.94 -12.13 -16.71
CA PRO A 70 -1.48 -12.82 -15.52
C PRO A 70 -0.07 -12.41 -15.16
N VAL A 71 0.20 -12.24 -13.88
CA VAL A 71 1.53 -11.86 -13.42
C VAL A 71 2.00 -12.92 -12.44
N ARG A 72 3.31 -13.03 -12.28
CA ARG A 72 3.86 -14.01 -11.37
C ARG A 72 3.73 -13.55 -9.96
N MET A 73 3.48 -14.48 -9.05
CA MET A 73 3.40 -14.16 -7.65
C MET A 73 4.66 -13.45 -7.18
N LYS A 74 5.81 -13.88 -7.66
CA LYS A 74 7.06 -13.26 -7.30
C LYS A 74 7.07 -11.78 -7.65
N ASP A 75 6.58 -11.45 -8.84
CA ASP A 75 6.57 -10.07 -9.29
C ASP A 75 5.60 -9.23 -8.47
N VAL A 76 4.46 -9.82 -8.10
CA VAL A 76 3.49 -9.15 -7.26
C VAL A 76 4.12 -8.85 -5.91
N GLU A 77 4.79 -9.84 -5.33
CA GLU A 77 5.41 -9.66 -4.02
C GLU A 77 6.48 -8.58 -4.05
N GLU A 78 7.26 -8.54 -5.11
CA GLU A 78 8.30 -7.52 -5.23
C GLU A 78 7.69 -6.13 -5.35
N ALA A 79 6.63 -6.00 -6.14
CA ALA A 79 5.98 -4.71 -6.30
C ALA A 79 5.36 -4.26 -4.98
N GLN A 80 4.71 -5.17 -4.28
CA GLN A 80 4.11 -4.85 -3.00
C GLN A 80 5.18 -4.47 -1.98
N GLN A 81 6.32 -5.16 -2.01
CA GLN A 81 7.40 -4.86 -1.08
C GLN A 81 8.00 -3.48 -1.34
N LYS A 82 8.07 -3.07 -2.60
CA LYS A 82 8.56 -1.73 -2.92
C LYS A 82 7.65 -0.67 -2.30
N ILE A 83 6.34 -0.90 -2.36
CA ILE A 83 5.40 0.03 -1.79
C ILE A 83 5.52 0.04 -0.27
N VAL A 84 5.66 -1.13 0.34
CA VAL A 84 5.84 -1.23 1.78
C VAL A 84 7.10 -0.47 2.20
N ASN A 85 8.17 -0.60 1.44
CA ASN A 85 9.41 0.09 1.77
C ASN A 85 9.25 1.61 1.71
N ILE A 86 8.45 2.11 0.76
CA ILE A 86 8.17 3.53 0.68
C ILE A 86 7.37 3.97 1.90
N ILE A 87 6.39 3.18 2.31
CA ILE A 87 5.58 3.49 3.47
C ILE A 87 6.45 3.56 4.72
N ARG A 88 7.32 2.59 4.89
CA ARG A 88 8.19 2.56 6.05
C ARG A 88 9.13 3.76 6.09
N LYS A 89 9.64 4.14 4.93
CA LYS A 89 10.52 5.27 4.85
C LYS A 89 9.80 6.55 5.22
N LEU A 90 8.59 6.72 4.74
CA LEU A 90 7.81 7.90 5.06
C LEU A 90 7.40 7.94 6.53
N GLU A 91 7.14 6.77 7.11
CA GLU A 91 6.82 6.70 8.52
C GLU A 91 8.05 7.08 9.33
N ASP A 92 9.21 6.53 8.97
CA ASP A 92 10.43 6.81 9.70
C ASP A 92 10.80 8.30 9.65
N SER A 93 10.48 8.96 8.57
CA SER A 93 10.78 10.38 8.44
C SER A 93 9.71 11.25 9.08
N GLY A 94 8.65 10.65 9.57
CA GLY A 94 7.58 11.40 10.22
C GLY A 94 6.56 12.01 9.26
N GLU A 95 6.67 11.72 7.97
CA GLU A 95 5.73 12.30 7.02
C GLU A 95 4.37 11.62 7.06
N ILE A 96 4.29 10.40 7.51
CA ILE A 96 3.00 9.73 7.67
C ILE A 96 2.98 9.03 9.01
N ILE A 97 1.78 8.77 9.51
CA ILE A 97 1.61 8.06 10.77
C ILE A 97 0.74 6.84 10.50
N ILE A 98 1.16 5.71 10.99
CA ILE A 98 0.41 4.49 10.80
C ILE A 98 -0.36 4.18 12.08
N SER A 99 -1.68 4.05 11.93
CA SER A 99 -2.52 3.73 13.06
C SER A 99 -2.55 2.23 13.25
N ARG A 100 -1.68 1.72 14.05
CA ARG A 100 -1.62 0.31 14.23
C ARG A 100 -2.49 -0.13 15.33
N GLY A 101 -3.64 -0.51 15.03
CA GLY A 101 -4.42 -1.08 16.02
C GLY A 101 -4.61 -0.21 17.18
N GLY A 102 -5.69 0.39 17.22
CA GLY A 102 -5.93 1.22 18.29
C GLY A 102 -5.63 0.66 19.62
N GLY A 103 -5.60 -0.60 19.67
CA GLY A 103 -5.40 -1.17 20.97
C GLY A 103 -4.17 -0.74 21.63
N ASP A 104 -3.25 -0.44 20.83
CA ASP A 104 -2.04 -0.13 21.41
C ASP A 104 -2.09 0.98 22.33
N GLU A 105 -2.63 1.98 21.97
CA GLU A 105 -2.54 3.08 22.80
C GLU A 105 -3.35 2.95 23.97
N ILE A 106 -4.16 2.13 23.91
CA ILE A 106 -4.95 2.08 25.02
C ILE A 106 -4.37 1.63 26.13
N VAL A 107 -3.72 0.92 25.96
CA VAL A 107 -3.18 0.44 26.99
C VAL A 107 -2.94 1.19 27.94
N VAL A 108 -2.99 1.46 28.20
CA VAL A 108 -2.63 2.21 29.20
C VAL A 108 -2.95 1.99 30.30
#